data_8c1701ee50e32dd8e5c7e6f5777263bc
#
_entry.id   8c1701ee50e32dd8e5c7e6f5777263bc
#
_cell.length_a   1.000
_cell.length_b   1.000
_cell.length_c   1.000
_cell.angle_alpha   90.00
_cell.angle_beta   90.00
_cell.angle_gamma   90.00
#
_symmetry.space_group_name_H-M   'P 1'
#
loop_
_entity.id
_entity.type
_entity.pdbx_description
1 polymer ?
#
loop_
_entity_poly.entity_id
_entity_poly.type
_entity_poly.pdbx_seq_one_letter_code
_entity_poly.pdbx_strand_id
1 'polypeptide(L)'
;MILLGQPLHKVPEYFSRKGATAPRKQRLNSSVASLRAAREILSELMLLFAPIDVLNDLLLKTGLSADQINFFVWPLIQIGLVVTLVALWVAYATYLERKISAFMQARLGPMRVGPWGLLQPIADGLKLLTKEDFIPENADRWIFFFAPYIAVASAFIVFSVIPFGPDWAVIADVNIGLLLVLAVSSVGVLALILAGWSSNSKYALLGGLRSSAQMVSYEVAMGLSLIGALMFARTLSMSGIVAAQASDSIWFIVYQPAGFLLFLISGIAENNRAPFDLPEAESELVAGFHTEYSGMRWSLFFMAEYAAMVVVAAVATTVYLGGWYFPFVNRLASVNYNLYVIVSLLVFLVKTSIILYIYFWLRWTLPRFRYDQLMDIGWKWLIPSALINIVLSGFAIFLIQALNGWRGITTIETLDRGLNMTATGKGIMIGIGILGVFITAALLARINWRSRDFNLKIQRRNIKLVNVPKGKPAVQVES
;
A
#
# COMPACT_ATOMS: atom_id res chain seq x y z
N MET A 1 -6.77 55.75 -5.44
CA MET A 1 -6.94 56.66 -6.59
C MET A 1 -6.37 55.97 -7.80
N ILE A 2 -7.32 55.46 -8.67
CA ILE A 2 -7.23 55.29 -10.10
C ILE A 2 -6.15 54.34 -10.63
N LEU A 3 -6.49 53.20 -11.23
CA LEU A 3 -7.11 52.87 -12.53
C LEU A 3 -7.51 51.37 -12.52
N LEU A 4 -8.66 51.02 -12.55
CA LEU A 4 -9.75 50.65 -13.47
C LEU A 4 -9.34 50.43 -14.93
N GLY A 5 -9.59 49.20 -15.38
CA GLY A 5 -10.07 48.93 -16.71
C GLY A 5 -9.12 48.26 -17.68
N GLN A 6 -9.16 46.94 -17.73
CA GLN A 6 -9.06 46.26 -19.03
C GLN A 6 -10.03 45.06 -19.08
N PRO A 7 -10.69 44.84 -20.21
CA PRO A 7 -11.80 43.92 -20.36
C PRO A 7 -11.32 42.45 -20.54
N LEU A 8 -12.04 41.58 -19.91
CA LEU A 8 -11.99 40.11 -20.09
C LEU A 8 -12.08 39.75 -21.58
N HIS A 9 -10.98 39.28 -22.15
CA HIS A 9 -10.95 38.67 -23.45
C HIS A 9 -11.82 37.41 -23.47
N LYS A 10 -12.75 37.37 -24.40
CA LYS A 10 -13.72 36.35 -24.77
C LYS A 10 -13.09 34.96 -24.72
N VAL A 11 -13.66 34.11 -23.90
CA VAL A 11 -13.54 32.64 -24.00
C VAL A 11 -14.19 32.25 -25.34
N PRO A 12 -13.52 31.46 -26.19
CA PRO A 12 -14.17 30.97 -27.40
C PRO A 12 -15.31 30.03 -27.04
N GLU A 13 -16.51 30.37 -27.42
CA GLU A 13 -17.68 29.49 -27.46
C GLU A 13 -17.40 28.33 -28.42
N TYR A 14 -16.84 27.24 -27.95
CA TYR A 14 -16.72 25.97 -28.69
C TYR A 14 -17.67 24.89 -28.17
N PHE A 15 -18.77 25.29 -27.56
CA PHE A 15 -19.88 24.41 -27.20
C PHE A 15 -21.21 24.99 -27.66
N SER A 16 -21.38 25.11 -28.98
CA SER A 16 -22.70 25.33 -29.54
C SER A 16 -23.03 24.25 -30.57
N ARG A 17 -23.90 23.36 -30.12
CA ARG A 17 -24.95 22.66 -30.86
C ARG A 17 -24.61 22.14 -32.26
N LYS A 18 -24.29 20.86 -32.36
CA LYS A 18 -24.94 19.96 -33.34
C LYS A 18 -25.21 18.61 -32.64
N GLY A 19 -26.16 18.59 -31.76
CA GLY A 19 -26.83 17.39 -31.32
C GLY A 19 -27.81 16.95 -32.42
N ALA A 20 -27.29 16.32 -33.47
CA ALA A 20 -28.12 15.51 -34.35
C ALA A 20 -28.59 14.31 -33.50
N THR A 21 -29.85 14.35 -33.07
CA THR A 21 -30.54 13.26 -32.44
C THR A 21 -30.59 12.08 -33.39
N ALA A 22 -29.68 11.13 -33.25
CA ALA A 22 -29.75 9.87 -33.97
C ALA A 22 -31.13 9.22 -33.69
N PRO A 23 -31.83 8.72 -34.73
CA PRO A 23 -33.14 8.15 -34.57
C PRO A 23 -33.13 7.03 -33.54
N ARG A 24 -34.20 6.95 -32.74
CA ARG A 24 -34.34 6.02 -31.57
C ARG A 24 -33.95 4.56 -31.89
N LYS A 25 -34.13 4.11 -33.14
CA LYS A 25 -33.70 2.81 -33.66
C LYS A 25 -32.17 2.66 -33.73
N GLN A 26 -31.40 3.72 -34.03
CA GLN A 26 -29.94 3.66 -34.05
C GLN A 26 -29.34 3.62 -32.63
N ARG A 27 -29.96 4.28 -31.65
CA ARG A 27 -29.53 4.18 -30.23
C ARG A 27 -29.83 2.81 -29.63
N LEU A 28 -30.95 2.18 -30.00
CA LEU A 28 -31.27 0.82 -29.60
C LEU A 28 -30.29 -0.20 -30.21
N ASN A 29 -29.95 -0.06 -31.47
CA ASN A 29 -28.98 -0.94 -32.12
C ASN A 29 -27.54 -0.76 -31.59
N SER A 30 -27.13 0.45 -31.24
CA SER A 30 -25.81 0.68 -30.62
C SER A 30 -25.76 0.15 -29.18
N SER A 31 -26.84 0.26 -28.42
CA SER A 31 -26.91 -0.32 -27.07
C SER A 31 -26.99 -1.86 -27.08
N VAL A 32 -27.66 -2.46 -28.07
CA VAL A 32 -27.67 -3.91 -28.26
C VAL A 32 -26.31 -4.43 -28.76
N ALA A 33 -25.63 -3.66 -29.62
CA ALA A 33 -24.26 -4.01 -30.04
C ALA A 33 -23.25 -3.92 -28.89
N SER A 34 -23.36 -2.89 -28.04
CA SER A 34 -22.51 -2.78 -26.84
C SER A 34 -22.80 -3.86 -25.81
N LEU A 35 -24.06 -4.29 -25.67
CA LEU A 35 -24.42 -5.42 -24.80
C LEU A 35 -23.95 -6.76 -25.37
N ARG A 36 -23.94 -6.94 -26.70
CA ARG A 36 -23.35 -8.13 -27.32
C ARG A 36 -21.83 -8.16 -27.16
N ALA A 37 -21.14 -7.03 -27.41
CA ALA A 37 -19.71 -6.92 -27.19
C ALA A 37 -19.34 -7.14 -25.70
N ALA A 38 -20.10 -6.57 -24.77
CA ALA A 38 -19.92 -6.84 -23.34
C ALA A 38 -20.17 -8.31 -22.99
N ARG A 39 -21.13 -8.97 -23.63
CA ARG A 39 -21.41 -10.39 -23.43
C ARG A 39 -20.33 -11.28 -24.03
N GLU A 40 -19.73 -10.91 -25.18
CA GLU A 40 -18.58 -11.60 -25.78
C GLU A 40 -17.33 -11.42 -24.92
N ILE A 41 -17.05 -10.19 -24.44
CA ILE A 41 -15.95 -9.93 -23.50
C ILE A 41 -16.17 -10.70 -22.19
N LEU A 42 -17.39 -10.75 -21.67
CA LEU A 42 -17.73 -11.54 -20.48
C LEU A 42 -17.61 -13.05 -20.73
N SER A 43 -17.96 -13.54 -21.94
CA SER A 43 -17.77 -14.95 -22.31
C SER A 43 -16.31 -15.30 -22.53
N GLU A 44 -15.49 -14.40 -23.07
CA GLU A 44 -14.05 -14.58 -23.17
C GLU A 44 -13.35 -14.46 -21.80
N LEU A 45 -13.81 -13.55 -20.93
CA LEU A 45 -13.40 -13.51 -19.54
C LEU A 45 -13.85 -14.77 -18.77
N MET A 46 -15.05 -15.30 -19.04
CA MET A 46 -15.48 -16.59 -18.49
C MET A 46 -14.72 -17.77 -19.03
N LEU A 47 -14.16 -17.69 -20.25
CA LEU A 47 -13.26 -18.71 -20.80
C LEU A 47 -11.84 -18.62 -20.19
N LEU A 48 -11.40 -17.43 -19.80
CA LEU A 48 -10.19 -17.23 -18.96
C LEU A 48 -10.38 -17.79 -17.54
N PHE A 49 -11.62 -17.86 -17.06
CA PHE A 49 -12.08 -18.52 -15.84
C PHE A 49 -12.83 -19.82 -16.18
N ALA A 50 -12.46 -20.48 -17.31
CA ALA A 50 -12.94 -21.83 -17.61
C ALA A 50 -12.77 -22.68 -16.35
N PRO A 51 -13.76 -23.48 -15.97
CA PRO A 51 -13.65 -24.29 -14.77
C PRO A 51 -12.31 -25.04 -14.86
N ILE A 52 -11.60 -25.04 -13.75
CA ILE A 52 -10.29 -25.68 -13.56
C ILE A 52 -10.28 -27.09 -14.23
N ASP A 53 -11.44 -27.72 -14.23
CA ASP A 53 -11.67 -29.02 -14.86
C ASP A 53 -11.43 -29.05 -16.38
N VAL A 54 -11.84 -28.00 -17.11
CA VAL A 54 -11.62 -27.93 -18.58
C VAL A 54 -10.14 -27.73 -18.91
N LEU A 55 -9.43 -26.94 -18.11
CA LEU A 55 -7.99 -26.75 -18.25
C LEU A 55 -7.24 -28.03 -17.88
N ASN A 56 -7.64 -28.70 -16.81
CA ASN A 56 -7.10 -30.00 -16.41
C ASN A 56 -7.31 -31.06 -17.49
N ASP A 57 -8.50 -31.15 -18.07
CA ASP A 57 -8.80 -32.09 -19.18
C ASP A 57 -7.95 -31.79 -20.42
N LEU A 58 -7.69 -30.52 -20.70
CA LEU A 58 -6.83 -30.13 -21.82
C LEU A 58 -5.36 -30.48 -21.55
N LEU A 59 -4.89 -30.29 -20.33
CA LEU A 59 -3.53 -30.62 -19.90
C LEU A 59 -3.31 -32.14 -19.83
N LEU A 60 -4.31 -32.92 -19.40
CA LEU A 60 -4.25 -34.39 -19.42
C LEU A 60 -4.14 -34.93 -20.83
N LYS A 61 -4.70 -34.28 -21.84
CA LYS A 61 -4.55 -34.63 -23.26
C LYS A 61 -3.11 -34.44 -23.79
N THR A 62 -2.27 -33.67 -23.10
CA THR A 62 -0.85 -33.49 -23.45
C THR A 62 0.05 -34.65 -22.98
N GLY A 63 -0.49 -35.67 -22.30
CA GLY A 63 0.25 -36.83 -21.82
C GLY A 63 0.92 -36.65 -20.45
N LEU A 64 0.65 -35.57 -19.74
CA LEU A 64 1.14 -35.34 -18.39
C LEU A 64 0.27 -36.12 -17.39
N SER A 65 0.88 -36.66 -16.31
CA SER A 65 0.10 -37.26 -15.21
C SER A 65 -0.61 -36.20 -14.39
N ALA A 66 -1.76 -36.55 -13.79
CA ALA A 66 -2.51 -35.64 -12.94
C ALA A 66 -1.67 -35.06 -11.79
N ASP A 67 -0.77 -35.86 -11.22
CA ASP A 67 0.15 -35.43 -10.16
C ASP A 67 1.18 -34.41 -10.66
N GLN A 68 1.70 -34.56 -11.86
CA GLN A 68 2.61 -33.58 -12.47
C GLN A 68 1.89 -32.27 -12.81
N ILE A 69 0.66 -32.33 -13.27
CA ILE A 69 -0.17 -31.15 -13.56
C ILE A 69 -0.42 -30.37 -12.27
N ASN A 70 -0.86 -31.03 -11.22
CA ASN A 70 -1.18 -30.35 -9.95
C ASN A 70 0.06 -29.84 -9.22
N PHE A 71 1.20 -30.52 -9.33
CA PHE A 71 2.40 -30.14 -8.58
C PHE A 71 3.27 -29.09 -9.29
N PHE A 72 3.38 -29.11 -10.62
CA PHE A 72 4.24 -28.19 -11.35
C PHE A 72 3.46 -27.21 -12.24
N VAL A 73 2.53 -27.69 -13.05
CA VAL A 73 1.91 -26.89 -14.11
C VAL A 73 0.95 -25.87 -13.51
N TRP A 74 0.10 -26.30 -12.58
CA TRP A 74 -0.90 -25.42 -11.96
C TRP A 74 -0.28 -24.28 -11.14
N PRO A 75 0.70 -24.51 -10.24
CA PRO A 75 1.37 -23.42 -9.53
C PRO A 75 2.10 -22.47 -10.47
N LEU A 76 2.73 -22.95 -11.55
CA LEU A 76 3.37 -22.10 -12.54
C LEU A 76 2.39 -21.17 -13.25
N ILE A 77 1.23 -21.66 -13.62
CA ILE A 77 0.17 -20.85 -14.23
C ILE A 77 -0.33 -19.79 -13.23
N GLN A 78 -0.58 -20.17 -11.98
CA GLN A 78 -0.99 -19.25 -10.93
C GLN A 78 0.05 -18.15 -10.69
N ILE A 79 1.32 -18.51 -10.56
CA ILE A 79 2.43 -17.56 -10.39
C ILE A 79 2.49 -16.60 -11.59
N GLY A 80 2.46 -17.13 -12.81
CA GLY A 80 2.49 -16.33 -14.03
C GLY A 80 1.32 -15.35 -14.13
N LEU A 81 0.13 -15.79 -13.78
CA LEU A 81 -1.08 -14.95 -13.74
C LEU A 81 -0.96 -13.84 -12.70
N VAL A 82 -0.53 -14.17 -11.47
CA VAL A 82 -0.39 -13.17 -10.41
C VAL A 82 0.71 -12.17 -10.73
N VAL A 83 1.87 -12.62 -11.20
CA VAL A 83 2.96 -11.72 -11.60
C VAL A 83 2.48 -10.76 -12.69
N THR A 84 1.74 -11.26 -13.68
CA THR A 84 1.20 -10.43 -14.76
C THR A 84 0.16 -9.42 -14.24
N LEU A 85 -0.78 -9.86 -13.40
CA LEU A 85 -1.80 -8.99 -12.82
C LEU A 85 -1.19 -7.91 -11.93
N VAL A 86 -0.22 -8.28 -11.09
CA VAL A 86 0.48 -7.33 -10.23
C VAL A 86 1.30 -6.34 -11.05
N ALA A 87 2.02 -6.79 -12.07
CA ALA A 87 2.78 -5.92 -12.97
C ALA A 87 1.86 -4.92 -13.70
N LEU A 88 0.71 -5.37 -14.19
CA LEU A 88 -0.32 -4.50 -14.76
C LEU A 88 -0.87 -3.51 -13.73
N TRP A 89 -1.18 -3.98 -12.52
CA TRP A 89 -1.67 -3.11 -11.46
C TRP A 89 -0.65 -2.02 -11.11
N VAL A 90 0.61 -2.38 -10.93
CA VAL A 90 1.71 -1.44 -10.69
C VAL A 90 1.84 -0.43 -11.84
N ALA A 91 1.79 -0.90 -13.09
CA ALA A 91 1.85 -0.03 -14.27
C ALA A 91 0.69 0.98 -14.30
N TYR A 92 -0.54 0.53 -14.04
CA TYR A 92 -1.70 1.42 -14.00
C TYR A 92 -1.78 2.26 -12.72
N ALA A 93 -1.19 1.84 -11.61
CA ALA A 93 -1.05 2.66 -10.42
C ALA A 93 -0.23 3.93 -10.69
N THR A 94 0.85 3.84 -11.49
CA THR A 94 1.63 5.01 -11.91
C THR A 94 0.82 5.98 -12.78
N TYR A 95 -0.01 5.44 -13.67
CA TYR A 95 -0.91 6.24 -14.49
C TYR A 95 -1.97 6.96 -13.62
N LEU A 96 -2.60 6.24 -12.69
CA LEU A 96 -3.60 6.80 -11.79
C LEU A 96 -3.00 7.90 -10.91
N GLU A 97 -1.81 7.69 -10.37
CA GLU A 97 -1.12 8.71 -9.59
C GLU A 97 -0.90 10.00 -10.39
N ARG A 98 -0.42 9.89 -11.65
CA ARG A 98 -0.24 11.06 -12.54
C ARG A 98 -1.57 11.76 -12.87
N LYS A 99 -2.68 11.02 -12.98
CA LYS A 99 -4.02 11.60 -13.18
C LYS A 99 -4.51 12.32 -11.94
N ILE A 100 -4.43 11.68 -10.77
CA ILE A 100 -4.85 12.25 -9.49
C ILE A 100 -4.05 13.53 -9.20
N SER A 101 -2.72 13.48 -9.36
CA SER A 101 -1.87 14.65 -9.17
C SER A 101 -2.21 15.81 -10.10
N ALA A 102 -2.53 15.49 -11.36
CA ALA A 102 -2.93 16.50 -12.33
C ALA A 102 -4.26 17.18 -11.96
N PHE A 103 -5.26 16.41 -11.51
CA PHE A 103 -6.52 16.97 -11.03
C PHE A 103 -6.32 17.87 -9.80
N MET A 104 -5.48 17.47 -8.85
CA MET A 104 -5.16 18.29 -7.67
C MET A 104 -4.46 19.60 -8.03
N GLN A 105 -3.64 19.59 -9.09
CA GLN A 105 -2.93 20.76 -9.61
C GLN A 105 -3.71 21.55 -10.65
N ALA A 106 -5.01 21.26 -10.85
CA ALA A 106 -5.88 21.87 -11.83
C ALA A 106 -5.31 21.84 -13.27
N ARG A 107 -4.62 20.73 -13.66
CA ARG A 107 -4.06 20.51 -14.99
C ARG A 107 -4.49 19.16 -15.58
N LEU A 108 -4.33 19.02 -16.90
CA LEU A 108 -4.58 17.76 -17.59
C LEU A 108 -3.41 16.79 -17.36
N GLY A 109 -3.73 15.56 -16.94
CA GLY A 109 -2.76 14.46 -16.86
C GLY A 109 -2.42 13.89 -18.24
N PRO A 110 -1.77 12.69 -18.30
CA PRO A 110 -1.45 12.01 -19.55
C PRO A 110 -2.71 11.84 -20.42
N MET A 111 -2.71 12.34 -21.66
CA MET A 111 -3.86 12.29 -22.57
C MET A 111 -3.48 11.92 -24.01
N ARG A 112 -2.17 11.98 -24.37
CA ARG A 112 -1.73 11.89 -25.76
C ARG A 112 -1.47 10.48 -26.26
N VAL A 113 -1.08 9.55 -25.36
CA VAL A 113 -0.69 8.19 -25.74
C VAL A 113 -1.90 7.26 -25.58
N GLY A 114 -2.57 6.95 -26.67
CA GLY A 114 -3.81 6.19 -26.70
C GLY A 114 -5.03 6.94 -26.17
N PRO A 115 -6.21 6.29 -26.14
CA PRO A 115 -7.42 6.92 -25.63
C PRO A 115 -7.23 7.30 -24.17
N TRP A 116 -7.42 8.59 -23.86
CA TRP A 116 -7.25 9.18 -22.52
C TRP A 116 -5.88 8.95 -21.84
N GLY A 117 -4.85 8.56 -22.61
CA GLY A 117 -3.51 8.30 -22.09
C GLY A 117 -3.33 6.91 -21.47
N LEU A 118 -4.24 5.96 -21.71
CA LEU A 118 -4.19 4.59 -21.13
C LEU A 118 -2.95 3.81 -21.55
N LEU A 119 -2.36 4.08 -22.71
CA LEU A 119 -1.14 3.40 -23.17
C LEU A 119 0.15 4.06 -22.64
N GLN A 120 0.05 5.07 -21.77
CA GLN A 120 1.22 5.76 -21.22
C GLN A 120 2.18 4.82 -20.46
N PRO A 121 1.72 3.88 -19.61
CA PRO A 121 2.63 2.94 -18.93
C PRO A 121 3.44 2.08 -19.90
N ILE A 122 2.84 1.67 -21.02
CA ILE A 122 3.52 0.88 -22.05
C ILE A 122 4.59 1.73 -22.73
N ALA A 123 4.28 2.98 -23.08
CA ALA A 123 5.24 3.91 -23.66
C ALA A 123 6.41 4.21 -22.72
N ASP A 124 6.14 4.36 -21.43
CA ASP A 124 7.17 4.56 -20.41
C ASP A 124 8.06 3.31 -20.27
N GLY A 125 7.49 2.11 -20.28
CA GLY A 125 8.22 0.85 -20.28
C GLY A 125 9.13 0.70 -21.51
N LEU A 126 8.61 0.94 -22.71
CA LEU A 126 9.40 0.89 -23.95
C LEU A 126 10.54 1.90 -23.96
N LYS A 127 10.29 3.12 -23.48
CA LYS A 127 11.33 4.14 -23.33
C LYS A 127 12.46 3.67 -22.41
N LEU A 128 12.15 3.03 -21.29
CA LEU A 128 13.15 2.56 -20.32
C LEU A 128 13.91 1.33 -20.83
N LEU A 129 13.27 0.47 -21.64
CA LEU A 129 13.91 -0.65 -22.31
C LEU A 129 14.93 -0.20 -23.38
N THR A 130 14.62 0.88 -24.11
CA THR A 130 15.51 1.41 -25.16
C THR A 130 16.55 2.38 -24.65
N LYS A 131 16.42 2.83 -23.38
CA LYS A 131 17.38 3.74 -22.77
C LYS A 131 18.67 3.01 -22.43
N GLU A 132 19.81 3.69 -22.69
CA GLU A 132 21.13 3.17 -22.38
C GLU A 132 21.26 2.87 -20.86
N ASP A 133 21.78 1.69 -20.56
CA ASP A 133 22.03 1.21 -19.20
C ASP A 133 23.54 1.08 -19.00
N PHE A 134 24.12 1.94 -18.17
CA PHE A 134 25.56 1.95 -17.90
C PHE A 134 25.82 1.59 -16.44
N ILE A 135 26.99 1.04 -16.20
CA ILE A 135 27.52 0.77 -14.84
C ILE A 135 28.71 1.70 -14.64
N PRO A 136 28.74 2.50 -13.55
CA PRO A 136 29.90 3.32 -13.22
C PRO A 136 31.18 2.49 -13.13
N GLU A 137 32.31 3.05 -13.55
CA GLU A 137 33.58 2.32 -13.65
C GLU A 137 34.06 1.77 -12.30
N ASN A 138 33.83 2.54 -11.22
CA ASN A 138 34.25 2.20 -9.86
C ASN A 138 33.17 1.46 -9.05
N ALA A 139 32.04 1.08 -9.67
CA ALA A 139 30.97 0.36 -9.00
C ALA A 139 31.27 -1.15 -8.90
N ASP A 140 30.79 -1.77 -7.82
CA ASP A 140 30.81 -3.23 -7.72
C ASP A 140 29.75 -3.84 -8.64
N ARG A 141 30.19 -4.38 -9.80
CA ARG A 141 29.33 -4.83 -10.90
C ARG A 141 28.32 -5.87 -10.49
N TRP A 142 28.70 -6.84 -9.66
CA TRP A 142 27.82 -7.94 -9.27
C TRP A 142 26.71 -7.45 -8.33
N ILE A 143 27.07 -6.73 -7.29
CA ILE A 143 26.10 -6.21 -6.33
C ILE A 143 25.19 -5.17 -7.00
N PHE A 144 25.76 -4.29 -7.83
CA PHE A 144 25.02 -3.30 -8.60
C PHE A 144 24.01 -3.94 -9.55
N PHE A 145 24.36 -5.10 -10.14
CA PHE A 145 23.43 -5.84 -11.00
C PHE A 145 22.30 -6.49 -10.21
N PHE A 146 22.59 -7.16 -9.08
CA PHE A 146 21.60 -7.95 -8.36
C PHE A 146 20.68 -7.14 -7.45
N ALA A 147 21.09 -5.98 -6.95
CA ALA A 147 20.30 -5.17 -6.01
C ALA A 147 18.87 -4.85 -6.51
N PRO A 148 18.64 -4.39 -7.77
CA PRO A 148 17.28 -4.15 -8.27
C PRO A 148 16.42 -5.42 -8.31
N TYR A 149 17.02 -6.56 -8.65
CA TYR A 149 16.29 -7.84 -8.74
C TYR A 149 15.88 -8.33 -7.34
N ILE A 150 16.73 -8.14 -6.31
CA ILE A 150 16.39 -8.47 -4.93
C ILE A 150 15.20 -7.62 -4.47
N ALA A 151 15.18 -6.32 -4.78
CA ALA A 151 14.08 -5.43 -4.44
C ALA A 151 12.75 -5.88 -5.08
N VAL A 152 12.77 -6.22 -6.38
CA VAL A 152 11.56 -6.70 -7.08
C VAL A 152 11.14 -8.07 -6.56
N ALA A 153 12.08 -8.99 -6.39
CA ALA A 153 11.78 -10.34 -5.91
C ALA A 153 11.12 -10.31 -4.53
N SER A 154 11.66 -9.52 -3.58
CA SER A 154 11.05 -9.39 -2.25
C SER A 154 9.61 -8.88 -2.34
N ALA A 155 9.34 -7.84 -3.13
CA ALA A 155 8.00 -7.31 -3.29
C ALA A 155 7.02 -8.31 -3.94
N PHE A 156 7.48 -9.08 -4.94
CA PHE A 156 6.60 -10.02 -5.67
C PHE A 156 6.34 -11.32 -4.90
N ILE A 157 7.31 -11.85 -4.15
CA ILE A 157 7.14 -13.06 -3.35
C ILE A 157 6.01 -12.89 -2.33
N VAL A 158 5.84 -11.72 -1.75
CA VAL A 158 4.77 -11.44 -0.79
C VAL A 158 3.38 -11.67 -1.38
N PHE A 159 3.17 -11.40 -2.67
CA PHE A 159 1.88 -11.63 -3.32
C PHE A 159 1.45 -13.10 -3.36
N SER A 160 2.39 -14.05 -3.21
CA SER A 160 2.05 -15.47 -3.16
C SER A 160 1.20 -15.85 -1.95
N VAL A 161 1.30 -15.08 -0.86
CA VAL A 161 0.60 -15.34 0.41
C VAL A 161 -0.63 -14.47 0.59
N ILE A 162 -0.76 -13.38 -0.19
CA ILE A 162 -1.93 -12.50 -0.11
C ILE A 162 -3.14 -13.19 -0.75
N PRO A 163 -4.22 -13.39 0.02
CA PRO A 163 -5.42 -14.02 -0.52
C PRO A 163 -6.26 -12.97 -1.27
N PHE A 164 -6.36 -13.11 -2.58
CA PHE A 164 -7.14 -12.21 -3.44
C PHE A 164 -8.65 -12.53 -3.41
N GLY A 165 -8.99 -13.78 -3.05
CA GLY A 165 -10.36 -14.27 -3.01
C GLY A 165 -10.45 -15.62 -2.31
N PRO A 166 -11.61 -16.28 -2.33
CA PRO A 166 -11.77 -17.62 -1.78
C PRO A 166 -11.09 -18.69 -2.65
N ASP A 167 -10.75 -19.81 -2.03
CA ASP A 167 -10.24 -21.06 -2.62
C ASP A 167 -9.07 -20.86 -3.62
N TRP A 168 -9.31 -21.03 -4.92
CA TRP A 168 -8.26 -20.99 -5.94
C TRP A 168 -7.58 -19.62 -6.12
N ALA A 169 -8.15 -18.55 -5.60
CA ALA A 169 -7.53 -17.21 -5.62
C ALA A 169 -6.50 -17.01 -4.50
N VAL A 170 -6.21 -18.05 -3.73
CA VAL A 170 -5.13 -18.14 -2.75
C VAL A 170 -4.04 -19.04 -3.35
N ILE A 171 -2.83 -18.50 -3.56
CA ILE A 171 -1.73 -19.27 -4.15
C ILE A 171 -1.09 -20.18 -3.10
N ALA A 172 -0.74 -19.59 -1.96
CA ALA A 172 -0.12 -20.31 -0.86
C ALA A 172 -0.81 -19.94 0.46
N ASP A 173 -1.62 -20.84 1.00
CA ASP A 173 -2.19 -20.68 2.34
C ASP A 173 -1.21 -21.22 3.39
N VAL A 174 -0.42 -20.31 3.94
CA VAL A 174 0.61 -20.61 4.94
C VAL A 174 0.10 -20.20 6.32
N ASN A 175 0.19 -21.11 7.30
CA ASN A 175 -0.26 -20.84 8.69
C ASN A 175 0.39 -19.61 9.31
N ILE A 176 1.61 -19.26 8.89
CA ILE A 176 2.38 -18.09 9.34
C ILE A 176 2.46 -17.01 8.25
N GLY A 177 1.43 -16.89 7.42
CA GLY A 177 1.41 -16.02 6.22
C GLY A 177 1.77 -14.58 6.51
N LEU A 178 1.19 -13.97 7.55
CA LEU A 178 1.50 -12.58 7.89
C LEU A 178 2.95 -12.37 8.36
N LEU A 179 3.50 -13.33 9.11
CA LEU A 179 4.91 -13.29 9.51
C LEU A 179 5.84 -13.39 8.28
N LEU A 180 5.48 -14.24 7.32
CA LEU A 180 6.23 -14.36 6.06
C LEU A 180 6.20 -13.05 5.27
N VAL A 181 5.05 -12.37 5.20
CA VAL A 181 4.94 -11.05 4.57
C VAL A 181 5.94 -10.07 5.18
N LEU A 182 5.97 -9.93 6.51
CA LEU A 182 6.90 -9.04 7.21
C LEU A 182 8.37 -9.45 7.02
N ALA A 183 8.66 -10.74 7.08
CA ALA A 183 10.03 -11.22 6.92
C ALA A 183 10.58 -11.01 5.49
N VAL A 184 9.74 -11.18 4.48
CA VAL A 184 10.17 -10.98 3.09
C VAL A 184 10.25 -9.48 2.76
N SER A 185 9.38 -8.61 3.32
CA SER A 185 9.49 -7.15 3.13
C SER A 185 10.82 -6.62 3.67
N SER A 186 11.32 -7.14 4.81
CA SER A 186 12.63 -6.79 5.38
C SER A 186 13.80 -7.04 4.40
N VAL A 187 13.70 -8.03 3.51
CA VAL A 187 14.72 -8.29 2.47
C VAL A 187 14.81 -7.11 1.49
N GLY A 188 13.71 -6.39 1.26
CA GLY A 188 13.69 -5.17 0.45
C GLY A 188 14.61 -4.09 0.99
N VAL A 189 14.74 -3.96 2.32
CA VAL A 189 15.66 -3.01 2.97
C VAL A 189 17.11 -3.32 2.61
N LEU A 190 17.48 -4.61 2.60
CA LEU A 190 18.82 -5.05 2.21
C LEU A 190 19.14 -4.65 0.77
N ALA A 191 18.18 -4.75 -0.15
CA ALA A 191 18.37 -4.35 -1.54
C ALA A 191 18.74 -2.86 -1.68
N LEU A 192 18.13 -1.97 -0.88
CA LEU A 192 18.44 -0.54 -0.89
C LEU A 192 19.84 -0.24 -0.33
N ILE A 193 20.25 -0.94 0.73
CA ILE A 193 21.61 -0.83 1.28
C ILE A 193 22.64 -1.26 0.23
N LEU A 194 22.41 -2.41 -0.40
CA LEU A 194 23.30 -2.95 -1.43
C LEU A 194 23.38 -2.01 -2.66
N ALA A 195 22.27 -1.40 -3.06
CA ALA A 195 22.22 -0.44 -4.14
C ALA A 195 23.08 0.81 -3.85
N GLY A 196 22.92 1.39 -2.65
CA GLY A 196 23.72 2.54 -2.22
C GLY A 196 25.20 2.21 -2.09
N TRP A 197 25.52 1.03 -1.54
CA TRP A 197 26.90 0.57 -1.37
C TRP A 197 27.61 0.32 -2.71
N SER A 198 26.98 -0.44 -3.61
CA SER A 198 27.56 -0.86 -4.87
C SER A 198 27.84 0.30 -5.85
N SER A 199 27.13 1.40 -5.70
CA SER A 199 27.25 2.59 -6.56
C SER A 199 28.56 3.36 -6.36
N ASN A 200 29.31 3.09 -5.29
CA ASN A 200 30.54 3.80 -4.91
C ASN A 200 30.42 5.34 -4.94
N SER A 201 29.24 5.86 -4.67
CA SER A 201 28.93 7.28 -4.62
C SER A 201 28.58 7.67 -3.18
N LYS A 202 29.15 8.79 -2.69
CA LYS A 202 28.88 9.29 -1.33
C LYS A 202 27.39 9.60 -1.13
N TYR A 203 26.74 10.16 -2.14
CA TYR A 203 25.32 10.51 -2.09
C TYR A 203 24.44 9.27 -2.12
N ALA A 204 24.76 8.28 -2.96
CA ALA A 204 24.03 7.02 -3.02
C ALA A 204 24.14 6.23 -1.71
N LEU A 205 25.33 6.17 -1.12
CA LEU A 205 25.54 5.50 0.16
C LEU A 205 24.77 6.17 1.30
N LEU A 206 24.83 7.50 1.42
CA LEU A 206 24.08 8.24 2.43
C LEU A 206 22.56 8.11 2.23
N GLY A 207 22.08 8.12 0.97
CA GLY A 207 20.69 7.87 0.63
C GLY A 207 20.22 6.47 1.05
N GLY A 208 21.01 5.44 0.72
CA GLY A 208 20.72 4.05 1.10
C GLY A 208 20.69 3.84 2.62
N LEU A 209 21.64 4.43 3.37
CA LEU A 209 21.64 4.34 4.83
C LEU A 209 20.48 5.08 5.48
N ARG A 210 20.09 6.25 4.99
CA ARG A 210 18.93 6.99 5.49
C ARG A 210 17.63 6.25 5.21
N SER A 211 17.47 5.68 3.99
CA SER A 211 16.32 4.89 3.60
C SER A 211 16.18 3.65 4.48
N SER A 212 17.25 2.90 4.66
CA SER A 212 17.23 1.68 5.47
C SER A 212 16.94 1.96 6.95
N ALA A 213 17.52 3.01 7.52
CA ALA A 213 17.21 3.41 8.90
C ALA A 213 15.75 3.81 9.08
N GLN A 214 15.17 4.50 8.10
CA GLN A 214 13.74 4.80 8.07
C GLN A 214 12.91 3.53 8.02
N MET A 215 13.11 2.66 7.01
CA MET A 215 12.32 1.45 6.81
C MET A 215 12.35 0.55 8.03
N VAL A 216 13.51 0.22 8.59
CA VAL A 216 13.65 -0.62 9.79
C VAL A 216 12.89 -0.04 10.98
N SER A 217 12.97 1.29 11.19
CA SER A 217 12.27 1.94 12.30
C SER A 217 10.75 1.86 12.17
N TYR A 218 10.23 2.02 10.96
CA TYR A 218 8.79 2.02 10.71
C TYR A 218 8.23 0.60 10.55
N GLU A 219 9.02 -0.36 10.09
CA GLU A 219 8.67 -1.78 10.06
C GLU A 219 8.36 -2.33 11.46
N VAL A 220 9.14 -1.96 12.47
CA VAL A 220 8.85 -2.31 13.88
C VAL A 220 7.49 -1.74 14.30
N ALA A 221 7.22 -0.47 14.01
CA ALA A 221 5.93 0.16 14.36
C ALA A 221 4.76 -0.50 13.61
N MET A 222 4.95 -0.83 12.33
CA MET A 222 3.97 -1.52 11.49
C MET A 222 3.66 -2.91 12.03
N GLY A 223 4.68 -3.71 12.33
CA GLY A 223 4.52 -5.04 12.91
C GLY A 223 3.77 -5.01 14.26
N LEU A 224 4.12 -4.07 15.14
CA LEU A 224 3.42 -3.89 16.42
C LEU A 224 1.95 -3.49 16.23
N SER A 225 1.63 -2.67 15.23
CA SER A 225 0.23 -2.26 14.97
C SER A 225 -0.66 -3.43 14.56
N LEU A 226 -0.10 -4.43 13.86
CA LEU A 226 -0.81 -5.63 13.43
C LEU A 226 -1.14 -6.59 14.58
N ILE A 227 -0.32 -6.62 15.65
CA ILE A 227 -0.51 -7.55 16.78
C ILE A 227 -1.90 -7.37 17.40
N GLY A 228 -2.39 -6.15 17.54
CA GLY A 228 -3.73 -5.90 18.06
C GLY A 228 -4.83 -6.63 17.29
N ALA A 229 -4.78 -6.59 15.97
CA ALA A 229 -5.72 -7.29 15.09
C ALA A 229 -5.53 -8.83 15.14
N LEU A 230 -4.28 -9.30 15.22
CA LEU A 230 -3.97 -10.73 15.36
C LEU A 230 -4.49 -11.34 16.64
N MET A 231 -4.50 -10.59 17.74
CA MET A 231 -5.08 -11.06 19.01
C MET A 231 -6.58 -11.39 18.87
N PHE A 232 -7.29 -10.71 17.97
CA PHE A 232 -8.71 -11.01 17.68
C PHE A 232 -8.85 -12.16 16.69
N ALA A 233 -8.02 -12.21 15.66
CA ALA A 233 -8.06 -13.26 14.64
C ALA A 233 -7.60 -14.62 15.19
N ARG A 234 -6.70 -14.64 16.20
CA ARG A 234 -6.07 -15.84 16.79
C ARG A 234 -5.33 -16.71 15.77
N THR A 235 -4.99 -16.19 14.62
CA THR A 235 -4.27 -16.88 13.56
C THR A 235 -3.32 -15.93 12.85
N LEU A 236 -2.23 -16.46 12.31
CA LEU A 236 -1.28 -15.74 11.45
C LEU A 236 -1.52 -16.03 9.96
N SER A 237 -2.42 -17.00 9.64
CA SER A 237 -2.83 -17.25 8.25
C SER A 237 -3.64 -16.08 7.73
N MET A 238 -3.29 -15.59 6.55
CA MET A 238 -3.98 -14.45 5.92
C MET A 238 -5.43 -14.80 5.57
N SER A 239 -5.69 -16.00 5.07
CA SER A 239 -7.05 -16.51 4.80
C SER A 239 -7.85 -16.69 6.10
N GLY A 240 -7.20 -17.19 7.16
CA GLY A 240 -7.80 -17.35 8.49
C GLY A 240 -8.22 -16.01 9.11
N ILE A 241 -7.45 -14.93 8.91
CA ILE A 241 -7.83 -13.58 9.37
C ILE A 241 -9.10 -13.09 8.67
N VAL A 242 -9.24 -13.34 7.38
CA VAL A 242 -10.48 -13.00 6.63
C VAL A 242 -11.66 -13.83 7.12
N ALA A 243 -11.45 -15.14 7.33
CA ALA A 243 -12.49 -16.04 7.85
C ALA A 243 -12.95 -15.62 9.26
N ALA A 244 -12.04 -15.18 10.14
CA ALA A 244 -12.38 -14.67 11.47
C ALA A 244 -13.27 -13.41 11.39
N GLN A 245 -12.99 -12.47 10.47
CA GLN A 245 -13.83 -11.30 10.25
C GLN A 245 -15.18 -11.65 9.61
N ALA A 246 -15.20 -12.65 8.72
CA ALA A 246 -16.43 -13.12 8.10
C ALA A 246 -17.37 -13.80 9.12
N SER A 247 -16.83 -14.57 10.06
CA SER A 247 -17.63 -15.23 11.11
C SER A 247 -18.27 -14.23 12.07
N ASP A 248 -17.57 -13.13 12.39
CA ASP A 248 -18.06 -12.09 13.28
C ASP A 248 -18.93 -11.03 12.55
N SER A 249 -18.94 -11.06 11.22
CA SER A 249 -19.66 -10.11 10.34
C SER A 249 -19.27 -8.64 10.54
N ILE A 250 -18.15 -8.36 11.18
CA ILE A 250 -17.63 -7.01 11.43
C ILE A 250 -16.16 -6.94 11.03
N TRP A 251 -15.77 -5.89 10.35
CA TRP A 251 -14.38 -5.64 9.98
C TRP A 251 -13.56 -5.20 11.20
N PHE A 252 -12.33 -5.66 11.31
CA PHE A 252 -11.46 -5.32 12.44
C PHE A 252 -11.11 -3.84 12.53
N ILE A 253 -11.26 -3.05 11.47
CA ILE A 253 -11.11 -1.60 11.53
C ILE A 253 -12.07 -0.97 12.56
N VAL A 254 -13.25 -1.57 12.78
CA VAL A 254 -14.24 -1.07 13.75
C VAL A 254 -13.78 -1.33 15.19
N TYR A 255 -13.11 -2.46 15.41
CA TYR A 255 -12.56 -2.82 16.72
C TYR A 255 -11.19 -2.19 16.99
N GLN A 256 -10.41 -1.95 15.92
CA GLN A 256 -9.01 -1.52 15.97
C GLN A 256 -8.75 -0.29 15.08
N PRO A 257 -9.51 0.80 15.21
CA PRO A 257 -9.30 1.98 14.37
C PRO A 257 -7.94 2.63 14.63
N ALA A 258 -7.44 2.59 15.88
CA ALA A 258 -6.10 3.05 16.23
C ALA A 258 -5.01 2.20 15.55
N GLY A 259 -5.12 0.86 15.60
CA GLY A 259 -4.20 -0.05 14.93
C GLY A 259 -4.15 0.20 13.42
N PHE A 260 -5.30 0.36 12.77
CA PHE A 260 -5.38 0.68 11.34
C PHE A 260 -4.67 2.00 10.99
N LEU A 261 -4.89 3.05 11.79
CA LEU A 261 -4.27 4.36 11.55
C LEU A 261 -2.75 4.30 11.74
N LEU A 262 -2.27 3.61 12.77
CA LEU A 262 -0.85 3.39 13.00
C LEU A 262 -0.22 2.57 11.86
N PHE A 263 -0.89 1.51 11.40
CA PHE A 263 -0.47 0.70 10.26
C PHE A 263 -0.38 1.54 8.97
N LEU A 264 -1.40 2.34 8.69
CA LEU A 264 -1.46 3.19 7.49
C LEU A 264 -0.32 4.20 7.45
N ILE A 265 -0.03 4.87 8.57
CA ILE A 265 1.06 5.85 8.66
C ILE A 265 2.42 5.16 8.54
N SER A 266 2.62 4.03 9.23
CA SER A 266 3.86 3.26 9.14
C SER A 266 4.11 2.73 7.73
N GLY A 267 3.05 2.25 7.04
CA GLY A 267 3.15 1.74 5.69
C GLY A 267 3.51 2.79 4.64
N ILE A 268 3.01 4.04 4.79
CA ILE A 268 3.45 5.15 3.91
C ILE A 268 4.94 5.43 4.12
N ALA A 269 5.39 5.42 5.36
CA ALA A 269 6.78 5.71 5.69
C ALA A 269 7.74 4.58 5.27
N GLU A 270 7.30 3.32 5.33
CA GLU A 270 8.05 2.16 4.84
C GLU A 270 8.28 2.21 3.33
N ASN A 271 7.30 2.71 2.58
CA ASN A 271 7.41 2.86 1.13
C ASN A 271 8.22 4.10 0.69
N ASN A 272 8.89 4.82 1.59
CA ASN A 272 9.69 6.03 1.31
C ASN A 272 8.94 7.08 0.48
N ARG A 273 7.61 7.15 0.57
CA ARG A 273 6.77 8.11 -0.17
C ARG A 273 6.48 9.36 0.63
N ALA A 274 6.35 10.49 -0.08
CA ALA A 274 5.96 11.75 0.56
C ALA A 274 4.67 11.57 1.40
N PRO A 275 4.64 12.08 2.65
CA PRO A 275 5.52 13.09 3.26
C PRO A 275 6.85 12.57 3.85
N PHE A 276 7.14 11.25 3.79
CA PHE A 276 8.31 10.58 4.37
C PHE A 276 9.41 10.28 3.32
N ASP A 277 9.42 10.97 2.19
CA ASP A 277 10.32 10.81 1.05
C ASP A 277 11.63 11.62 1.26
N LEU A 278 12.40 11.23 2.27
CA LEU A 278 13.67 11.88 2.58
C LEU A 278 14.87 11.29 1.84
N PRO A 279 14.90 9.96 1.59
CA PRO A 279 16.02 9.34 0.88
C PRO A 279 16.17 9.82 -0.55
N GLU A 280 15.05 10.19 -1.20
CA GLU A 280 14.99 10.65 -2.59
C GLU A 280 14.91 12.18 -2.71
N ALA A 281 15.15 12.91 -1.60
CA ALA A 281 15.04 14.37 -1.61
C ALA A 281 16.05 15.00 -2.59
N GLU A 282 15.57 15.43 -3.75
CA GLU A 282 16.38 16.07 -4.80
C GLU A 282 17.21 17.26 -4.28
N SER A 283 16.68 17.99 -3.30
CA SER A 283 17.36 19.14 -2.70
C SER A 283 18.54 18.78 -1.81
N GLU A 284 18.64 17.54 -1.30
CA GLU A 284 19.69 17.12 -0.37
C GLU A 284 20.64 16.07 -0.95
N LEU A 285 20.12 15.04 -1.64
CA LEU A 285 20.84 13.83 -2.05
C LEU A 285 20.71 13.52 -3.55
N VAL A 286 20.23 14.46 -4.36
CA VAL A 286 19.99 14.33 -5.81
C VAL A 286 18.88 13.30 -6.11
N ALA A 287 19.19 12.01 -6.04
CA ALA A 287 18.21 10.91 -6.21
C ALA A 287 18.45 9.77 -5.20
N GLY A 288 19.22 10.02 -4.14
CA GLY A 288 19.48 9.02 -3.10
C GLY A 288 20.17 7.76 -3.60
N PHE A 289 19.69 6.58 -3.16
CA PHE A 289 20.33 5.28 -3.46
C PHE A 289 20.33 4.92 -4.95
N HIS A 290 19.40 5.44 -5.74
CA HIS A 290 19.27 5.12 -7.17
C HIS A 290 19.90 6.18 -8.11
N THR A 291 20.72 7.09 -7.58
CA THR A 291 21.36 8.17 -8.36
C THR A 291 22.16 7.66 -9.55
N GLU A 292 22.91 6.56 -9.39
CA GLU A 292 23.75 5.99 -10.43
C GLU A 292 23.01 4.97 -11.34
N TYR A 293 21.77 4.60 -10.99
CA TYR A 293 20.99 3.67 -11.77
C TYR A 293 20.27 4.35 -12.92
N SER A 294 20.27 3.74 -14.09
CA SER A 294 19.56 4.23 -15.28
C SER A 294 18.81 3.13 -16.02
N GLY A 295 18.03 3.50 -17.05
CA GLY A 295 17.34 2.57 -17.92
C GLY A 295 16.42 1.61 -17.17
N MET A 296 16.50 0.32 -17.52
CA MET A 296 15.64 -0.72 -16.96
C MET A 296 15.92 -1.01 -15.49
N ARG A 297 17.17 -0.87 -15.02
CA ARG A 297 17.53 -1.10 -13.60
C ARG A 297 16.90 -0.09 -12.68
N TRP A 298 16.84 1.17 -13.07
CA TRP A 298 16.10 2.19 -12.35
C TRP A 298 14.60 1.86 -12.30
N SER A 299 14.05 1.39 -13.43
CA SER A 299 12.64 0.97 -13.52
C SER A 299 12.30 -0.17 -12.56
N LEU A 300 13.22 -1.11 -12.34
CA LEU A 300 13.00 -2.21 -11.40
C LEU A 300 12.85 -1.71 -9.95
N PHE A 301 13.67 -0.76 -9.49
CA PHE A 301 13.46 -0.15 -8.17
C PHE A 301 12.11 0.55 -8.06
N PHE A 302 11.78 1.34 -9.08
CA PHE A 302 10.50 2.03 -9.13
C PHE A 302 9.30 1.07 -9.13
N MET A 303 9.41 -0.05 -9.86
CA MET A 303 8.41 -1.11 -9.87
C MET A 303 8.31 -1.80 -8.49
N ALA A 304 9.43 -2.07 -7.83
CA ALA A 304 9.45 -2.65 -6.49
C ALA A 304 8.77 -1.74 -5.46
N GLU A 305 9.00 -0.44 -5.52
CA GLU A 305 8.39 0.56 -4.65
C GLU A 305 6.86 0.60 -4.81
N TYR A 306 6.35 0.63 -6.06
CA TYR A 306 4.90 0.58 -6.29
C TYR A 306 4.30 -0.76 -5.91
N ALA A 307 5.02 -1.87 -6.15
CA ALA A 307 4.58 -3.19 -5.70
C ALA A 307 4.49 -3.25 -4.17
N ALA A 308 5.46 -2.70 -3.45
CA ALA A 308 5.43 -2.60 -1.99
C ALA A 308 4.22 -1.77 -1.49
N MET A 309 3.88 -0.65 -2.16
CA MET A 309 2.66 0.09 -1.83
C MET A 309 1.39 -0.75 -2.00
N VAL A 310 1.32 -1.54 -3.07
CA VAL A 310 0.17 -2.45 -3.30
C VAL A 310 0.14 -3.53 -2.23
N VAL A 311 1.30 -4.08 -1.83
CA VAL A 311 1.41 -5.07 -0.73
C VAL A 311 0.87 -4.49 0.57
N VAL A 312 1.36 -3.32 1.00
CA VAL A 312 0.91 -2.69 2.24
C VAL A 312 -0.60 -2.40 2.20
N ALA A 313 -1.12 -1.92 1.07
CA ALA A 313 -2.56 -1.71 0.89
C ALA A 313 -3.35 -3.03 0.92
N ALA A 314 -2.83 -4.10 0.34
CA ALA A 314 -3.45 -5.43 0.36
C ALA A 314 -3.45 -6.05 1.76
N VAL A 315 -2.36 -5.92 2.52
CA VAL A 315 -2.28 -6.35 3.93
C VAL A 315 -3.26 -5.56 4.78
N ALA A 316 -3.33 -4.23 4.62
CA ALA A 316 -4.33 -3.40 5.32
C ALA A 316 -5.77 -3.85 5.01
N THR A 317 -6.04 -4.16 3.75
CA THR A 317 -7.34 -4.67 3.30
C THR A 317 -7.66 -6.01 3.95
N THR A 318 -6.71 -6.95 3.98
CA THR A 318 -6.88 -8.29 4.54
C THR A 318 -7.08 -8.23 6.04
N VAL A 319 -6.22 -7.50 6.75
CA VAL A 319 -6.19 -7.51 8.22
C VAL A 319 -7.29 -6.64 8.83
N TYR A 320 -7.59 -5.48 8.24
CA TYR A 320 -8.51 -4.53 8.86
C TYR A 320 -9.88 -4.41 8.16
N LEU A 321 -9.93 -4.63 6.83
CA LEU A 321 -11.16 -4.47 6.04
C LEU A 321 -11.80 -5.79 5.62
N GLY A 322 -11.31 -6.92 6.14
CA GLY A 322 -11.88 -8.24 5.89
C GLY A 322 -11.57 -8.83 4.51
N GLY A 323 -10.48 -8.40 3.85
CA GLY A 323 -10.08 -8.94 2.56
C GLY A 323 -11.19 -8.88 1.51
N TRP A 324 -11.47 -10.02 0.91
CA TRP A 324 -12.57 -10.19 -0.06
C TRP A 324 -13.97 -10.25 0.56
N TYR A 325 -14.06 -10.39 1.90
CA TYR A 325 -15.34 -10.49 2.58
C TYR A 325 -16.13 -9.19 2.54
N PHE A 326 -17.42 -9.31 2.11
CA PHE A 326 -18.42 -8.25 2.19
C PHE A 326 -19.77 -8.87 2.55
N PRO A 327 -20.56 -8.28 3.47
CA PRO A 327 -21.77 -8.92 4.04
C PRO A 327 -22.77 -9.47 3.03
N PHE A 328 -22.89 -8.85 1.85
CA PHE A 328 -23.84 -9.27 0.82
C PHE A 328 -23.27 -10.31 -0.15
N VAL A 329 -21.96 -10.43 -0.26
CA VAL A 329 -21.29 -11.30 -1.25
C VAL A 329 -21.49 -12.78 -0.92
N ASN A 330 -21.55 -13.14 0.36
CA ASN A 330 -21.75 -14.52 0.78
C ASN A 330 -23.11 -15.11 0.31
N ARG A 331 -24.12 -14.26 0.07
CA ARG A 331 -25.41 -14.73 -0.50
C ARG A 331 -25.29 -15.17 -1.95
N LEU A 332 -24.30 -14.65 -2.68
CA LEU A 332 -24.05 -15.04 -4.08
C LEU A 332 -23.46 -16.45 -4.18
N ALA A 333 -22.78 -16.95 -3.15
CA ALA A 333 -22.21 -18.29 -3.14
C ALA A 333 -23.30 -19.39 -3.29
N SER A 334 -24.50 -19.14 -2.75
CA SER A 334 -25.63 -20.08 -2.88
C SER A 334 -26.31 -20.04 -4.26
N VAL A 335 -26.11 -18.98 -5.04
CA VAL A 335 -26.74 -18.79 -6.36
C VAL A 335 -25.80 -19.23 -7.47
N ASN A 336 -24.57 -18.76 -7.48
CA ASN A 336 -23.57 -19.10 -8.49
C ASN A 336 -22.14 -18.91 -7.90
N TYR A 337 -21.43 -20.02 -7.74
CA TYR A 337 -20.10 -20.03 -7.13
C TYR A 337 -19.06 -19.22 -7.94
N ASN A 338 -19.05 -19.35 -9.27
CA ASN A 338 -18.11 -18.62 -10.12
C ASN A 338 -18.33 -17.09 -10.02
N LEU A 339 -19.59 -16.66 -9.97
CA LEU A 339 -19.93 -15.25 -9.78
C LEU A 339 -19.48 -14.75 -8.40
N TYR A 340 -19.64 -15.59 -7.36
CA TYR A 340 -19.15 -15.29 -6.01
C TYR A 340 -17.65 -15.03 -5.99
N VAL A 341 -16.85 -15.87 -6.65
CA VAL A 341 -15.37 -15.70 -6.68
C VAL A 341 -14.98 -14.43 -7.44
N ILE A 342 -15.58 -14.15 -8.60
CA ILE A 342 -15.30 -12.92 -9.37
C ILE A 342 -15.66 -11.67 -8.57
N VAL A 343 -16.83 -11.65 -7.94
CA VAL A 343 -17.25 -10.50 -7.12
C VAL A 343 -16.35 -10.33 -5.89
N SER A 344 -15.93 -11.42 -5.26
CA SER A 344 -14.98 -11.40 -4.14
C SER A 344 -13.65 -10.77 -4.54
N LEU A 345 -13.08 -11.18 -5.68
CA LEU A 345 -11.87 -10.60 -6.25
C LEU A 345 -12.05 -9.10 -6.52
N LEU A 346 -13.15 -8.69 -7.14
CA LEU A 346 -13.44 -7.28 -7.40
C LEU A 346 -13.56 -6.46 -6.11
N VAL A 347 -14.22 -6.99 -5.08
CA VAL A 347 -14.32 -6.34 -3.76
C VAL A 347 -12.94 -6.13 -3.15
N PHE A 348 -12.07 -7.15 -3.21
CA PHE A 348 -10.70 -7.03 -2.73
C PHE A 348 -9.92 -5.94 -3.49
N LEU A 349 -9.97 -5.96 -4.82
CA LEU A 349 -9.31 -4.98 -5.68
C LEU A 349 -9.79 -3.55 -5.41
N VAL A 350 -11.10 -3.36 -5.25
CA VAL A 350 -11.68 -2.04 -4.95
C VAL A 350 -11.22 -1.53 -3.59
N LYS A 351 -11.27 -2.35 -2.53
CA LYS A 351 -10.82 -1.97 -1.19
C LYS A 351 -9.33 -1.58 -1.19
N THR A 352 -8.48 -2.39 -1.82
CA THR A 352 -7.05 -2.11 -1.94
C THR A 352 -6.79 -0.83 -2.75
N SER A 353 -7.54 -0.62 -3.83
CA SER A 353 -7.44 0.62 -4.64
C SER A 353 -7.87 1.86 -3.88
N ILE A 354 -8.83 1.77 -2.96
CA ILE A 354 -9.22 2.88 -2.08
C ILE A 354 -8.06 3.28 -1.16
N ILE A 355 -7.36 2.30 -0.57
CA ILE A 355 -6.19 2.58 0.29
C ILE A 355 -5.06 3.20 -0.54
N LEU A 356 -4.78 2.69 -1.75
CA LEU A 356 -3.81 3.26 -2.66
C LEU A 356 -4.17 4.70 -3.06
N TYR A 357 -5.46 4.97 -3.29
CA TYR A 357 -5.94 6.33 -3.56
C TYR A 357 -5.65 7.27 -2.39
N ILE A 358 -5.86 6.81 -1.15
CA ILE A 358 -5.52 7.58 0.06
C ILE A 358 -4.01 7.89 0.08
N TYR A 359 -3.14 6.93 -0.27
CA TYR A 359 -1.69 7.15 -0.33
C TYR A 359 -1.32 8.20 -1.38
N PHE A 360 -1.90 8.13 -2.57
CA PHE A 360 -1.68 9.15 -3.62
C PHE A 360 -2.20 10.52 -3.20
N TRP A 361 -3.35 10.57 -2.53
CA TRP A 361 -3.91 11.82 -2.02
C TRP A 361 -3.04 12.46 -0.95
N LEU A 362 -2.56 11.70 0.01
CA LEU A 362 -1.68 12.17 1.08
C LEU A 362 -0.34 12.69 0.54
N ARG A 363 0.20 12.03 -0.47
CA ARG A 363 1.45 12.45 -1.12
C ARG A 363 1.39 13.89 -1.64
N TRP A 364 0.27 14.31 -2.18
CA TRP A 364 0.13 15.62 -2.82
C TRP A 364 -0.47 16.69 -1.90
N THR A 365 -0.91 16.35 -0.69
CA THR A 365 -1.55 17.27 0.25
C THR A 365 -0.67 17.62 1.43
N LEU A 366 0.19 16.70 1.89
CA LEU A 366 1.01 16.90 3.08
C LEU A 366 2.40 17.45 2.71
N PRO A 367 2.97 18.37 3.54
CA PRO A 367 4.34 18.83 3.38
C PRO A 367 5.32 17.70 3.77
N ARG A 368 6.53 17.73 3.20
CA ARG A 368 7.62 16.81 3.54
C ARG A 368 8.13 17.09 4.96
N PHE A 369 8.37 16.02 5.71
CA PHE A 369 8.98 16.11 7.03
C PHE A 369 10.51 16.21 6.92
N ARG A 370 11.16 16.75 7.98
CA ARG A 370 12.62 16.71 8.14
C ARG A 370 13.02 15.37 8.77
N TYR A 371 14.25 14.89 8.53
CA TYR A 371 14.73 13.59 9.03
C TYR A 371 14.56 13.42 10.55
N ASP A 372 14.91 14.47 11.34
CA ASP A 372 14.76 14.42 12.80
C ASP A 372 13.29 14.26 13.21
N GLN A 373 12.37 14.97 12.54
CA GLN A 373 10.92 14.87 12.80
C GLN A 373 10.38 13.48 12.46
N LEU A 374 10.87 12.92 11.35
CA LEU A 374 10.49 11.59 10.90
C LEU A 374 10.90 10.55 11.93
N MET A 375 12.17 10.53 12.35
CA MET A 375 12.65 9.58 13.36
C MET A 375 11.95 9.77 14.71
N ASP A 376 11.66 11.02 15.11
CA ASP A 376 10.89 11.32 16.32
C ASP A 376 9.44 10.79 16.26
N ILE A 377 8.79 10.88 15.10
CA ILE A 377 7.45 10.30 14.89
C ILE A 377 7.49 8.78 15.04
N GLY A 378 8.46 8.10 14.42
CA GLY A 378 8.61 6.66 14.52
C GLY A 378 8.82 6.18 15.96
N TRP A 379 9.86 6.66 16.59
CA TRP A 379 10.30 6.19 17.90
C TRP A 379 9.50 6.72 19.08
N LYS A 380 9.14 8.01 19.06
CA LYS A 380 8.50 8.67 20.21
C LYS A 380 6.97 8.63 20.17
N TRP A 381 6.38 8.39 19.00
CA TRP A 381 4.93 8.36 18.85
C TRP A 381 4.39 7.02 18.36
N LEU A 382 4.84 6.51 17.21
CA LEU A 382 4.26 5.29 16.61
C LEU A 382 4.50 4.06 17.47
N ILE A 383 5.74 3.79 17.88
CA ILE A 383 6.08 2.61 18.69
C ILE A 383 5.36 2.65 20.04
N PRO A 384 5.42 3.73 20.85
CA PRO A 384 4.69 3.76 22.11
C PRO A 384 3.18 3.64 21.94
N SER A 385 2.62 4.28 20.88
CA SER A 385 1.18 4.19 20.59
C SER A 385 0.76 2.78 20.20
N ALA A 386 1.58 2.07 19.42
CA ALA A 386 1.33 0.68 19.04
C ALA A 386 1.38 -0.26 20.25
N LEU A 387 2.35 -0.07 21.16
CA LEU A 387 2.42 -0.83 22.42
C LEU A 387 1.19 -0.60 23.31
N ILE A 388 0.76 0.66 23.45
CA ILE A 388 -0.48 0.98 24.20
C ILE A 388 -1.68 0.32 23.53
N ASN A 389 -1.78 0.34 22.21
CA ASN A 389 -2.87 -0.31 21.49
C ASN A 389 -2.90 -1.82 21.73
N ILE A 390 -1.75 -2.50 21.80
CA ILE A 390 -1.65 -3.92 22.15
C ILE A 390 -2.18 -4.18 23.55
N VAL A 391 -1.76 -3.37 24.53
CA VAL A 391 -2.20 -3.51 25.93
C VAL A 391 -3.70 -3.30 26.05
N LEU A 392 -4.25 -2.28 25.37
CA LEU A 392 -5.69 -2.00 25.35
C LEU A 392 -6.48 -3.15 24.71
N SER A 393 -5.96 -3.75 23.64
CA SER A 393 -6.57 -4.90 22.98
C SER A 393 -6.59 -6.13 23.88
N GLY A 394 -5.47 -6.40 24.56
CA GLY A 394 -5.38 -7.49 25.53
C GLY A 394 -6.34 -7.30 26.71
N PHE A 395 -6.41 -6.08 27.21
CA PHE A 395 -7.35 -5.72 28.29
C PHE A 395 -8.81 -5.87 27.85
N ALA A 396 -9.15 -5.48 26.62
CA ALA A 396 -10.48 -5.66 26.04
C ALA A 396 -10.87 -7.14 25.96
N ILE A 397 -9.98 -7.99 25.48
CA ILE A 397 -10.20 -9.45 25.41
C ILE A 397 -10.39 -10.04 26.81
N PHE A 398 -9.54 -9.67 27.76
CA PHE A 398 -9.64 -10.10 29.16
C PHE A 398 -10.99 -9.71 29.77
N LEU A 399 -11.41 -8.48 29.57
CA LEU A 399 -12.68 -7.95 30.12
C LEU A 399 -13.89 -8.68 29.54
N ILE A 400 -13.88 -8.99 28.24
CA ILE A 400 -14.93 -9.77 27.59
C ILE A 400 -14.98 -11.19 28.15
N GLN A 401 -13.82 -11.82 28.37
CA GLN A 401 -13.75 -13.17 28.92
C GLN A 401 -14.24 -13.19 30.37
N ALA A 402 -13.87 -12.18 31.18
CA ALA A 402 -14.34 -12.05 32.54
C ALA A 402 -15.86 -11.87 32.64
N LEU A 403 -16.45 -11.06 31.75
CA LEU A 403 -17.90 -10.83 31.69
C LEU A 403 -18.68 -12.04 31.20
N ASN A 404 -18.13 -12.81 30.27
CA ASN A 404 -18.74 -14.04 29.75
C ASN A 404 -18.53 -15.26 30.68
N GLY A 405 -17.93 -15.10 31.86
CA GLY A 405 -17.79 -16.13 32.87
C GLY A 405 -16.82 -17.25 32.49
N TRP A 406 -15.68 -16.97 31.85
CA TRP A 406 -14.61 -17.92 31.49
C TRP A 406 -15.07 -19.17 30.71
N ARG A 407 -16.31 -19.19 30.19
CA ARG A 407 -16.93 -20.35 29.54
C ARG A 407 -16.42 -20.61 28.08
N GLY A 408 -15.47 -19.83 27.56
CA GLY A 408 -15.14 -19.84 26.14
C GLY A 408 -13.80 -20.45 25.72
N ILE A 409 -12.95 -20.97 26.64
CA ILE A 409 -11.57 -21.36 26.27
C ILE A 409 -11.26 -22.82 26.53
N THR A 410 -12.24 -23.68 26.78
CA THR A 410 -11.98 -25.07 27.21
C THR A 410 -11.91 -26.10 26.09
N THR A 411 -12.12 -25.78 24.85
CA THR A 411 -12.02 -26.73 23.74
C THR A 411 -11.20 -26.19 22.57
N ILE A 412 -10.30 -27.03 22.08
CA ILE A 412 -9.44 -26.76 20.89
C ILE A 412 -10.27 -26.38 19.66
N GLU A 413 -11.50 -26.83 19.55
CA GLU A 413 -12.46 -26.48 18.50
C GLU A 413 -12.89 -24.99 18.51
N THR A 414 -12.76 -24.29 19.63
CA THR A 414 -13.07 -22.85 19.70
C THR A 414 -11.90 -21.97 19.32
N LEU A 415 -10.71 -22.53 19.14
CA LEU A 415 -9.51 -21.84 18.70
C LEU A 415 -9.55 -21.51 17.19
N ASP A 416 -10.19 -22.37 16.39
CA ASP A 416 -10.28 -22.19 14.92
C ASP A 416 -11.40 -21.22 14.47
N ARG A 417 -12.35 -20.95 15.35
CA ARG A 417 -13.42 -19.97 15.07
C ARG A 417 -13.14 -18.73 15.86
N GLY A 418 -12.86 -17.59 15.19
CA GLY A 418 -12.61 -16.30 15.83
C GLY A 418 -13.47 -16.02 17.09
N LEU A 419 -13.24 -14.92 17.78
CA LEU A 419 -14.01 -14.56 18.97
C LEU A 419 -15.51 -14.42 18.62
N ASN A 420 -16.33 -15.45 18.88
CA ASN A 420 -17.80 -15.31 18.83
C ASN A 420 -18.24 -14.33 19.93
N MET A 421 -18.33 -13.05 19.57
CA MET A 421 -18.59 -11.98 20.54
C MET A 421 -20.10 -11.78 20.72
N THR A 422 -20.52 -11.69 21.99
CA THR A 422 -21.85 -11.17 22.31
C THR A 422 -21.99 -9.71 21.92
N ALA A 423 -23.20 -9.19 21.75
CA ALA A 423 -23.46 -7.79 21.41
C ALA A 423 -22.79 -6.82 22.39
N THR A 424 -22.79 -7.16 23.70
CA THR A 424 -22.08 -6.41 24.75
C THR A 424 -20.56 -6.45 24.55
N GLY A 425 -20.00 -7.60 24.20
CA GLY A 425 -18.57 -7.72 23.88
C GLY A 425 -18.15 -6.86 22.70
N LYS A 426 -18.94 -6.84 21.62
CA LYS A 426 -18.72 -5.96 20.47
C LYS A 426 -18.74 -4.47 20.86
N GLY A 427 -19.68 -4.04 21.70
CA GLY A 427 -19.75 -2.67 22.22
C GLY A 427 -18.52 -2.28 23.03
N ILE A 428 -18.01 -3.15 23.90
CA ILE A 428 -16.78 -2.91 24.68
C ILE A 428 -15.58 -2.74 23.77
N MET A 429 -15.45 -3.60 22.76
CA MET A 429 -14.35 -3.51 21.80
C MET A 429 -14.35 -2.20 21.04
N ILE A 430 -15.48 -1.78 20.52
CA ILE A 430 -15.63 -0.49 19.83
C ILE A 430 -15.26 0.66 20.75
N GLY A 431 -15.73 0.64 22.01
CA GLY A 431 -15.40 1.66 23.00
C GLY A 431 -13.90 1.76 23.29
N ILE A 432 -13.23 0.62 23.48
CA ILE A 432 -11.78 0.58 23.71
C ILE A 432 -10.99 0.97 22.45
N GLY A 433 -11.45 0.59 21.27
CA GLY A 433 -10.87 1.01 20.00
C GLY A 433 -10.90 2.53 19.82
N ILE A 434 -12.03 3.17 20.12
CA ILE A 434 -12.18 4.62 20.09
C ILE A 434 -11.26 5.29 21.15
N LEU A 435 -11.20 4.75 22.36
CA LEU A 435 -10.27 5.20 23.40
C LEU A 435 -8.82 5.15 22.92
N GLY A 436 -8.42 4.10 22.21
CA GLY A 436 -7.11 3.97 21.60
C GLY A 436 -6.80 5.12 20.64
N VAL A 437 -7.76 5.53 19.81
CA VAL A 437 -7.59 6.70 18.91
C VAL A 437 -7.38 7.99 19.71
N PHE A 438 -8.14 8.21 20.75
CA PHE A 438 -7.96 9.41 21.59
C PHE A 438 -6.59 9.44 22.28
N ILE A 439 -6.11 8.30 22.78
CA ILE A 439 -4.79 8.21 23.42
C ILE A 439 -3.67 8.47 22.39
N THR A 440 -3.74 7.88 21.20
CA THR A 440 -2.75 8.10 20.13
C THR A 440 -2.73 9.57 19.68
N ALA A 441 -3.90 10.20 19.52
CA ALA A 441 -4.02 11.60 19.19
C ALA A 441 -3.46 12.51 20.31
N ALA A 442 -3.72 12.19 21.58
CA ALA A 442 -3.19 12.92 22.72
C ALA A 442 -1.66 12.85 22.82
N LEU A 443 -1.08 11.68 22.54
CA LEU A 443 0.38 11.50 22.47
C LEU A 443 0.98 12.36 21.35
N LEU A 444 0.39 12.37 20.17
CA LEU A 444 0.83 13.22 19.06
C LEU A 444 0.78 14.70 19.41
N ALA A 445 -0.33 15.16 20.00
CA ALA A 445 -0.49 16.54 20.45
C ALA A 445 0.58 16.95 21.48
N ARG A 446 0.93 16.05 22.41
CA ARG A 446 1.98 16.28 23.43
C ARG A 446 3.37 16.44 22.84
N ILE A 447 3.69 15.67 21.80
CA ILE A 447 4.99 15.76 21.11
C ILE A 447 5.06 17.08 20.33
N ASN A 448 4.02 17.45 19.60
CA ASN A 448 3.95 18.73 18.89
C ASN A 448 4.06 19.93 19.84
N TRP A 449 3.45 19.86 21.01
CA TRP A 449 3.60 20.91 22.02
C TRP A 449 5.04 21.05 22.50
N ARG A 450 5.73 19.95 22.82
CA ARG A 450 7.13 19.98 23.26
C ARG A 450 8.09 20.53 22.19
N SER A 451 7.89 20.16 20.93
CA SER A 451 8.71 20.68 19.82
C SER A 451 8.48 22.18 19.60
N ARG A 452 7.26 22.66 19.80
CA ARG A 452 6.89 24.06 19.72
C ARG A 452 7.54 24.89 20.85
N ASP A 453 7.54 24.41 22.08
CA ASP A 453 8.20 25.05 23.21
C ASP A 453 9.72 25.11 23.04
N PHE A 454 10.32 24.08 22.51
CA PHE A 454 11.74 24.04 22.23
C PHE A 454 12.13 25.08 21.17
N ASN A 455 11.40 25.15 20.08
CA ASN A 455 11.61 26.12 19.01
C ASN A 455 11.40 27.58 19.51
N LEU A 456 10.40 27.81 20.33
CA LEU A 456 10.19 29.13 20.96
C LEU A 456 11.32 29.51 21.90
N LYS A 457 11.90 28.57 22.64
CA LYS A 457 13.07 28.80 23.51
C LYS A 457 14.31 29.14 22.69
N ILE A 458 14.55 28.44 21.59
CA ILE A 458 15.66 28.76 20.68
C ILE A 458 15.47 30.14 20.06
N GLN A 459 14.27 30.45 19.58
CA GLN A 459 13.97 31.73 18.97
C GLN A 459 14.18 32.89 19.97
N ARG A 460 13.73 32.74 21.23
CA ARG A 460 13.96 33.70 22.33
C ARG A 460 15.45 33.85 22.67
N ARG A 461 16.23 32.76 22.59
CA ARG A 461 17.68 32.78 22.83
C ARG A 461 18.39 33.53 21.71
N ASN A 462 18.03 33.31 20.47
CA ASN A 462 18.58 33.99 19.30
C ASN A 462 18.24 35.49 19.30
N ILE A 463 17.04 35.87 19.68
CA ILE A 463 16.65 37.29 19.84
C ILE A 463 17.49 37.98 20.94
N LYS A 464 17.76 37.27 22.06
CA LYS A 464 18.65 37.82 23.11
C LYS A 464 20.11 37.99 22.63
N LEU A 465 20.60 37.11 21.76
CA LEU A 465 21.94 37.19 21.17
C LEU A 465 22.07 38.36 20.16
N VAL A 466 21.01 38.69 19.43
CA VAL A 466 20.97 39.80 18.48
C VAL A 466 20.89 41.16 19.19
N ASN A 467 20.35 41.22 20.40
CA ASN A 467 20.25 42.45 21.21
C ASN A 467 21.49 42.73 22.08
N VAL A 468 22.62 42.09 21.85
CA VAL A 468 23.86 42.48 22.51
C VAL A 468 24.33 43.84 21.95
N PRO A 469 24.50 44.88 22.79
CA PRO A 469 24.90 46.19 22.32
C PRO A 469 26.24 46.10 21.56
N LYS A 470 26.26 46.65 20.34
CA LYS A 470 27.47 46.76 19.51
C LYS A 470 28.50 47.60 20.28
N GLY A 471 29.36 46.98 21.07
CA GLY A 471 30.36 47.73 21.86
C GLY A 471 31.25 46.88 22.76
N LYS A 472 31.03 45.57 22.85
CA LYS A 472 32.00 44.70 23.55
C LYS A 472 32.73 43.81 22.54
N PRO A 473 34.10 43.73 22.60
CA PRO A 473 34.83 42.87 21.69
C PRO A 473 34.40 41.42 21.85
N ALA A 474 34.26 40.73 20.70
CA ALA A 474 33.97 39.31 20.66
C ALA A 474 35.04 38.55 21.48
N VAL A 475 34.58 37.81 22.48
CA VAL A 475 35.45 36.86 23.18
C VAL A 475 35.89 35.85 22.12
N GLN A 476 37.16 35.85 21.76
CA GLN A 476 37.77 34.80 20.97
C GLN A 476 37.61 33.50 21.75
N VAL A 477 36.81 32.58 21.19
CA VAL A 477 36.80 31.19 21.63
C VAL A 477 38.04 30.58 21.00
N GLU A 478 39.06 30.39 21.81
CA GLU A 478 40.25 29.61 21.45
C GLU A 478 39.80 28.18 21.07
N SER A 479 40.35 27.72 19.96
CA SER A 479 40.13 26.45 19.29
C SER A 479 40.39 25.21 20.14
#